data_5777d873df8e264c94ab28c3fa5256c2
#
_entry.id   5777d873df8e264c94ab28c3fa5256c2
#
_cell.length_a   1.000
_cell.length_b   1.000
_cell.length_c   1.000
_cell.angle_alpha   90.00
_cell.angle_beta   90.00
_cell.angle_gamma   90.00
#
_symmetry.space_group_name_H-M   'P 1'
#
loop_
_entity.id
_entity.type
_entity.pdbx_description
1 polymer ?
#
loop_
_entity_poly.entity_id
_entity_poly.type
_entity_poly.pdbx_seq_one_letter_code
_entity_poly.pdbx_strand_id
1 'polypeptide(L)'
;MSPTGTRIDHDIILDIVPRGAKVLDLGCGDGSLLEKLVRTKDVRGSGIEISDEGIRECIARGLAVLQEDIDHGLKDYPDRSFDYIILNQTLQAVKKPHVVLSEMLRVGEKAVVGFPNFAHWEMRMYLLLRGRMPKTEYLPYEWYDTPNIHFCSIEDFDGYCDRFGLRVERRIYLSNDRGGRVLRGVCPNLFAESAVYLLSKK
;
A
#
# COMPACT_ATOMS: atom_id res chain seq x y z
N MET A 1 4.01 -17.43 -9.81
CA MET A 1 5.31 -17.69 -9.14
C MET A 1 5.85 -16.34 -8.72
N SER A 2 5.78 -15.99 -7.44
CA SER A 2 6.35 -14.75 -6.93
C SER A 2 7.86 -14.87 -6.93
N PRO A 3 8.60 -13.86 -7.43
CA PRO A 3 10.04 -13.84 -7.31
C PRO A 3 10.41 -13.73 -5.84
N THR A 4 11.32 -14.56 -5.38
CA THR A 4 11.94 -14.58 -4.04
C THR A 4 12.86 -13.37 -3.81
N GLY A 5 12.41 -12.18 -4.18
CA GLY A 5 13.09 -10.92 -3.89
C GLY A 5 12.54 -10.33 -2.60
N THR A 6 13.41 -9.89 -1.71
CA THR A 6 13.03 -9.18 -0.48
C THR A 6 12.17 -7.97 -0.86
N ARG A 7 10.91 -7.94 -0.46
CA ARG A 7 10.00 -6.81 -0.72
C ARG A 7 10.39 -5.66 0.21
N ILE A 8 11.03 -4.64 -0.36
CA ILE A 8 11.56 -3.49 0.36
C ILE A 8 10.45 -2.68 1.03
N ASP A 9 9.29 -2.58 0.37
CA ASP A 9 8.11 -1.97 0.95
C ASP A 9 7.73 -2.63 2.29
N HIS A 10 7.83 -3.97 2.38
CA HIS A 10 7.60 -4.68 3.64
C HIS A 10 8.63 -4.31 4.72
N ASP A 11 9.92 -4.24 4.38
CA ASP A 11 10.96 -3.86 5.34
C ASP A 11 10.75 -2.45 5.89
N ILE A 12 10.34 -1.52 5.02
CA ILE A 12 10.01 -0.15 5.41
C ILE A 12 8.79 -0.11 6.33
N ILE A 13 7.74 -0.88 6.02
CA ILE A 13 6.55 -0.95 6.86
C ILE A 13 6.91 -1.55 8.23
N LEU A 14 7.77 -2.57 8.25
CA LEU A 14 8.29 -3.09 9.51
C LEU A 14 9.02 -2.01 10.33
N ASP A 15 9.84 -1.17 9.70
CA ASP A 15 10.55 -0.10 10.40
C ASP A 15 9.59 0.99 10.95
N ILE A 16 8.46 1.21 10.28
CA ILE A 16 7.45 2.17 10.72
C ILE A 16 6.64 1.65 11.90
N VAL A 17 6.25 0.37 11.88
CA VAL A 17 5.36 -0.23 12.88
C VAL A 17 6.16 -0.65 14.12
N PRO A 18 5.82 -0.15 15.32
CA PRO A 18 6.50 -0.55 16.55
C PRO A 18 6.11 -1.95 17.01
N ARG A 19 6.91 -2.54 17.89
CA ARG A 19 6.61 -3.85 18.49
C ARG A 19 5.31 -3.79 19.31
N GLY A 20 4.54 -4.86 19.26
CA GLY A 20 3.32 -5.03 20.05
C GLY A 20 2.14 -4.18 19.59
N ALA A 21 2.28 -3.42 18.50
CA ALA A 21 1.20 -2.60 17.96
C ALA A 21 0.00 -3.44 17.54
N LYS A 22 -1.18 -2.84 17.59
CA LYS A 22 -2.41 -3.42 17.04
C LYS A 22 -2.59 -2.94 15.60
N VAL A 23 -2.54 -3.86 14.65
CA VAL A 23 -2.49 -3.57 13.21
C VAL A 23 -3.65 -4.22 12.46
N LEU A 24 -4.24 -3.47 11.53
CA LEU A 24 -5.17 -3.98 10.53
C LEU A 24 -4.57 -3.75 9.13
N ASP A 25 -4.43 -4.82 8.35
CA ASP A 25 -3.89 -4.79 6.98
C ASP A 25 -5.03 -4.93 5.97
N LEU A 26 -5.26 -3.89 5.18
CA LEU A 26 -6.37 -3.80 4.22
C LEU A 26 -5.91 -4.28 2.83
N GLY A 27 -6.56 -5.31 2.32
CA GLY A 27 -6.12 -5.99 1.10
C GLY A 27 -4.81 -6.74 1.36
N CYS A 28 -4.78 -7.56 2.42
CA CYS A 28 -3.56 -8.20 2.88
C CYS A 28 -3.01 -9.29 1.93
N GLY A 29 -3.75 -9.63 0.87
CA GLY A 29 -3.34 -10.60 -0.14
C GLY A 29 -3.00 -11.95 0.47
N ASP A 30 -1.79 -12.45 0.19
CA ASP A 30 -1.27 -13.71 0.73
C ASP A 30 -0.90 -13.66 2.22
N GLY A 31 -1.02 -12.50 2.87
CA GLY A 31 -0.67 -12.29 4.28
C GLY A 31 0.83 -12.20 4.58
N SER A 32 1.70 -12.16 3.58
CA SER A 32 3.16 -12.18 3.78
C SER A 32 3.69 -11.00 4.60
N LEU A 33 3.15 -9.79 4.41
CA LEU A 33 3.47 -8.61 5.22
C LEU A 33 3.01 -8.80 6.66
N LEU A 34 1.75 -9.19 6.84
CA LEU A 34 1.14 -9.37 8.16
C LEU A 34 1.85 -10.47 8.96
N GLU A 35 2.18 -11.61 8.33
CA GLU A 35 2.98 -12.67 8.94
C GLU A 35 4.32 -12.14 9.44
N LYS A 36 5.02 -11.36 8.61
CA LYS A 36 6.32 -10.79 8.95
C LYS A 36 6.21 -9.83 10.15
N LEU A 37 5.17 -8.98 10.18
CA LEU A 37 4.88 -8.09 11.31
C LEU A 37 4.60 -8.88 12.60
N VAL A 38 3.75 -9.89 12.55
CA VAL A 38 3.42 -10.73 13.70
C VAL A 38 4.67 -11.43 14.23
N ARG A 39 5.44 -12.09 13.36
CA ARG A 39 6.61 -12.89 13.78
C ARG A 39 7.79 -12.06 14.28
N THR A 40 8.05 -10.89 13.67
CA THR A 40 9.27 -10.12 13.98
C THR A 40 9.02 -8.99 14.96
N LYS A 41 7.80 -8.44 14.98
CA LYS A 41 7.43 -7.28 15.80
C LYS A 41 6.41 -7.61 16.89
N ASP A 42 5.99 -8.87 17.01
CA ASP A 42 4.98 -9.28 18.02
C ASP A 42 3.68 -8.44 17.92
N VAL A 43 3.30 -8.12 16.69
CA VAL A 43 2.13 -7.30 16.36
C VAL A 43 0.85 -8.12 16.57
N ARG A 44 -0.16 -7.50 17.18
CA ARG A 44 -1.51 -8.03 17.22
C ARG A 44 -2.21 -7.67 15.91
N GLY A 45 -1.97 -8.47 14.87
CA GLY A 45 -2.38 -8.20 13.51
C GLY A 45 -3.61 -8.97 13.08
N SER A 46 -4.46 -8.33 12.29
CA SER A 46 -5.52 -8.94 11.49
C SER A 46 -5.52 -8.37 10.08
N GLY A 47 -6.04 -9.14 9.13
CA GLY A 47 -6.14 -8.73 7.73
C GLY A 47 -7.58 -8.65 7.26
N ILE A 48 -7.82 -7.84 6.23
CA ILE A 48 -9.03 -7.86 5.41
C ILE A 48 -8.59 -8.21 3.99
N GLU A 49 -9.26 -9.18 3.38
CA GLU A 49 -8.99 -9.61 2.02
C GLU A 49 -10.32 -10.00 1.34
N ILE A 50 -10.46 -9.72 0.05
CA ILE A 50 -11.67 -10.05 -0.71
C ILE A 50 -11.56 -11.39 -1.44
N SER A 51 -10.33 -11.79 -1.83
CA SER A 51 -10.12 -12.99 -2.64
C SER A 51 -10.08 -14.26 -1.78
N ASP A 52 -10.79 -15.30 -2.24
CA ASP A 52 -10.78 -16.61 -1.58
C ASP A 52 -9.38 -17.24 -1.51
N GLU A 53 -8.53 -16.95 -2.49
CA GLU A 53 -7.16 -17.47 -2.54
C GLU A 53 -6.30 -16.81 -1.46
N GLY A 54 -6.30 -15.49 -1.36
CA GLY A 54 -5.55 -14.75 -0.34
C GLY A 54 -5.99 -15.13 1.07
N ILE A 55 -7.30 -15.31 1.30
CA ILE A 55 -7.82 -15.76 2.59
C ILE A 55 -7.29 -17.16 2.96
N ARG A 56 -7.30 -18.12 2.01
CA ARG A 56 -6.74 -19.45 2.25
C ARG A 56 -5.25 -19.40 2.59
N GLU A 57 -4.49 -18.55 1.91
CA GLU A 57 -3.07 -18.36 2.18
C GLU A 57 -2.83 -17.73 3.56
N CYS A 58 -3.60 -16.72 3.94
CA CYS A 58 -3.55 -16.14 5.29
C CYS A 58 -3.86 -17.17 6.37
N ILE A 59 -4.92 -17.96 6.20
CA ILE A 59 -5.28 -19.04 7.15
C ILE A 59 -4.18 -20.09 7.24
N ALA A 60 -3.59 -20.48 6.12
CA ALA A 60 -2.47 -21.44 6.09
C ALA A 60 -1.24 -20.92 6.85
N ARG A 61 -1.04 -19.60 6.91
CA ARG A 61 0.01 -18.93 7.72
C ARG A 61 -0.38 -18.75 9.19
N GLY A 62 -1.61 -19.12 9.58
CA GLY A 62 -2.12 -18.93 10.94
C GLY A 62 -2.51 -17.51 11.29
N LEU A 63 -2.85 -16.69 10.29
CA LEU A 63 -3.23 -15.30 10.47
C LEU A 63 -4.74 -15.15 10.66
N ALA A 64 -5.14 -14.17 11.47
CA ALA A 64 -6.53 -13.75 11.55
C ALA A 64 -6.86 -12.88 10.32
N VAL A 65 -7.84 -13.30 9.52
CA VAL A 65 -8.29 -12.59 8.33
C VAL A 65 -9.81 -12.61 8.23
N LEU A 66 -10.39 -11.51 7.77
CA LEU A 66 -11.81 -11.39 7.47
C LEU A 66 -12.01 -11.21 5.96
N GLN A 67 -13.04 -11.88 5.42
CA GLN A 67 -13.44 -11.69 4.03
C GLN A 67 -14.37 -10.49 3.94
N GLU A 68 -13.86 -9.37 3.43
CA GLU A 68 -14.63 -8.14 3.34
C GLU A 68 -14.14 -7.26 2.19
N ASP A 69 -15.06 -6.49 1.59
CA ASP A 69 -14.74 -5.47 0.59
C ASP A 69 -14.52 -4.13 1.27
N ILE A 70 -13.27 -3.67 1.28
CA ILE A 70 -12.85 -2.39 1.89
C ILE A 70 -13.52 -1.17 1.26
N ASP A 71 -14.07 -1.26 0.05
CA ASP A 71 -14.86 -0.19 -0.58
C ASP A 71 -16.19 0.10 0.12
N HIS A 72 -16.68 -0.80 0.97
CA HIS A 72 -17.85 -0.57 1.82
C HIS A 72 -17.51 0.21 3.11
N GLY A 73 -16.23 0.47 3.36
CA GLY A 73 -15.70 1.13 4.55
C GLY A 73 -15.53 0.17 5.72
N LEU A 74 -15.02 0.68 6.83
CA LEU A 74 -14.71 -0.08 8.05
C LEU A 74 -15.77 0.16 9.14
N LYS A 75 -17.06 0.12 8.78
CA LYS A 75 -18.18 0.57 9.64
C LYS A 75 -18.29 -0.22 10.94
N ASP A 76 -17.94 -1.50 10.91
CA ASP A 76 -18.02 -2.40 12.06
C ASP A 76 -16.83 -2.24 13.04
N TYR A 77 -15.86 -1.40 12.67
CA TYR A 77 -14.70 -1.12 13.50
C TYR A 77 -14.89 0.20 14.25
N PRO A 78 -14.73 0.20 15.59
CA PRO A 78 -14.78 1.42 16.40
C PRO A 78 -13.66 2.40 16.04
N ASP A 79 -13.91 3.68 16.30
CA ASP A 79 -12.88 4.72 16.17
C ASP A 79 -11.65 4.39 17.02
N ARG A 80 -10.46 4.62 16.47
CA ARG A 80 -9.17 4.42 17.14
C ARG A 80 -9.00 3.03 17.77
N SER A 81 -9.55 2.01 17.13
CA SER A 81 -9.46 0.64 17.61
C SER A 81 -8.16 -0.07 17.24
N PHE A 82 -7.33 0.55 16.39
CA PHE A 82 -6.02 0.09 15.98
C PHE A 82 -4.96 1.20 16.09
N ASP A 83 -3.71 0.83 16.35
CA ASP A 83 -2.59 1.77 16.35
C ASP A 83 -2.19 2.12 14.91
N TYR A 84 -2.18 1.12 14.02
CA TYR A 84 -1.82 1.29 12.61
C TYR A 84 -2.83 0.57 11.70
N ILE A 85 -3.27 1.27 10.65
CA ILE A 85 -3.97 0.66 9.51
C ILE A 85 -3.03 0.70 8.32
N ILE A 86 -2.83 -0.44 7.66
CA ILE A 86 -1.96 -0.56 6.49
C ILE A 86 -2.83 -0.73 5.24
N LEU A 87 -2.46 -0.06 4.16
CA LEU A 87 -3.00 -0.24 2.82
C LEU A 87 -1.79 -0.25 1.87
N ASN A 88 -1.20 -1.43 1.65
CA ASN A 88 0.02 -1.56 0.86
C ASN A 88 -0.25 -2.18 -0.50
N GLN A 89 0.11 -1.47 -1.58
CA GLN A 89 -0.10 -1.92 -2.97
C GLN A 89 -1.56 -2.25 -3.33
N THR A 90 -2.52 -1.61 -2.65
CA THR A 90 -3.96 -1.86 -2.81
C THR A 90 -4.72 -0.59 -3.24
N LEU A 91 -4.17 0.59 -2.93
CA LEU A 91 -4.82 1.89 -3.20
C LEU A 91 -5.31 2.04 -4.64
N GLN A 92 -4.51 1.59 -5.61
CA GLN A 92 -4.81 1.69 -7.04
C GLN A 92 -5.97 0.79 -7.50
N ALA A 93 -6.32 -0.24 -6.71
CA ALA A 93 -7.41 -1.17 -7.01
C ALA A 93 -8.73 -0.82 -6.29
N VAL A 94 -8.69 0.10 -5.34
CA VAL A 94 -9.85 0.56 -4.56
C VAL A 94 -10.74 1.45 -5.41
N LYS A 95 -12.06 1.21 -5.43
CA LYS A 95 -13.02 2.02 -6.19
C LYS A 95 -13.28 3.39 -5.56
N LYS A 96 -13.22 3.47 -4.23
CA LYS A 96 -13.53 4.68 -3.44
C LYS A 96 -12.37 5.04 -2.51
N PRO A 97 -11.19 5.43 -3.02
CA PRO A 97 -10.00 5.65 -2.20
C PRO A 97 -10.23 6.71 -1.10
N HIS A 98 -11.04 7.74 -1.36
CA HIS A 98 -11.38 8.76 -0.36
C HIS A 98 -12.16 8.20 0.85
N VAL A 99 -13.03 7.23 0.63
CA VAL A 99 -13.75 6.55 1.73
C VAL A 99 -12.77 5.70 2.54
N VAL A 100 -11.98 4.88 1.87
CA VAL A 100 -11.03 3.98 2.52
C VAL A 100 -10.00 4.77 3.34
N LEU A 101 -9.38 5.81 2.77
CA LEU A 101 -8.40 6.64 3.48
C LEU A 101 -9.01 7.38 4.68
N SER A 102 -10.26 7.86 4.56
CA SER A 102 -10.99 8.48 5.68
C SER A 102 -11.25 7.48 6.80
N GLU A 103 -11.71 6.28 6.46
CA GLU A 103 -11.98 5.21 7.41
C GLU A 103 -10.70 4.68 8.08
N MET A 104 -9.61 4.53 7.33
CA MET A 104 -8.30 4.19 7.90
C MET A 104 -7.91 5.15 9.03
N LEU A 105 -8.09 6.44 8.80
CA LEU A 105 -7.77 7.47 9.80
C LEU A 105 -8.85 7.62 10.88
N ARG A 106 -10.06 7.11 10.70
CA ARG A 106 -11.07 7.02 11.75
C ARG A 106 -10.77 5.86 12.70
N VAL A 107 -10.49 4.69 12.13
CA VAL A 107 -10.32 3.43 12.86
C VAL A 107 -8.91 3.29 13.45
N GLY A 108 -7.89 3.84 12.77
CA GLY A 108 -6.50 3.84 13.21
C GLY A 108 -6.02 5.18 13.76
N GLU A 109 -5.02 5.12 14.63
CA GLU A 109 -4.30 6.34 15.03
C GLU A 109 -3.40 6.83 13.90
N LYS A 110 -2.81 5.89 13.17
CA LYS A 110 -1.95 6.14 12.00
C LYS A 110 -2.33 5.24 10.83
N ALA A 111 -2.13 5.76 9.63
CA ALA A 111 -2.32 5.01 8.40
C ALA A 111 -0.99 4.92 7.62
N VAL A 112 -0.65 3.71 7.17
CA VAL A 112 0.49 3.47 6.27
C VAL A 112 -0.08 3.15 4.90
N VAL A 113 0.27 3.95 3.89
CA VAL A 113 -0.24 3.80 2.53
C VAL A 113 0.93 3.60 1.57
N GLY A 114 0.97 2.43 0.91
CA GLY A 114 1.96 2.10 -0.12
C GLY A 114 1.31 1.97 -1.48
N PHE A 115 1.86 2.63 -2.50
CA PHE A 115 1.32 2.60 -3.86
C PHE A 115 2.41 2.74 -4.93
N PRO A 116 2.19 2.19 -6.15
CA PRO A 116 3.08 2.37 -7.28
C PRO A 116 2.96 3.80 -7.83
N ASN A 117 4.08 4.36 -8.25
CA ASN A 117 4.11 5.67 -8.90
C ASN A 117 3.95 5.53 -10.41
N PHE A 118 2.75 5.79 -10.91
CA PHE A 118 2.47 5.73 -12.35
C PHE A 118 3.12 6.85 -13.18
N ALA A 119 3.72 7.86 -12.53
CA ALA A 119 4.46 8.93 -13.18
C ALA A 119 5.98 8.69 -13.27
N HIS A 120 6.45 7.47 -12.97
CA HIS A 120 7.86 7.09 -13.14
C HIS A 120 8.34 7.34 -14.57
N TRP A 121 9.61 7.74 -14.73
CA TRP A 121 10.16 8.15 -16.03
C TRP A 121 10.03 7.08 -17.12
N GLU A 122 10.18 5.80 -16.79
CA GLU A 122 10.00 4.71 -17.76
C GLU A 122 8.58 4.64 -18.32
N MET A 123 7.57 4.81 -17.46
CA MET A 123 6.17 4.87 -17.86
C MET A 123 5.93 6.02 -18.85
N ARG A 124 6.47 7.21 -18.51
CA ARG A 124 6.35 8.39 -19.36
C ARG A 124 7.01 8.17 -20.71
N MET A 125 8.24 7.65 -20.71
CA MET A 125 9.00 7.40 -21.94
C MET A 125 8.38 6.30 -22.79
N TYR A 126 7.88 5.24 -22.17
CA TYR A 126 7.21 4.17 -22.90
C TYR A 126 5.94 4.69 -23.60
N LEU A 127 5.10 5.43 -22.89
CA LEU A 127 3.89 6.02 -23.44
C LEU A 127 4.23 7.03 -24.55
N LEU A 128 5.21 7.90 -24.33
CA LEU A 128 5.64 8.90 -25.30
C LEU A 128 6.16 8.29 -26.60
N LEU A 129 7.01 7.25 -26.49
CA LEU A 129 7.70 6.67 -27.66
C LEU A 129 6.88 5.57 -28.36
N ARG A 130 6.04 4.85 -27.63
CA ARG A 130 5.29 3.70 -28.13
C ARG A 130 3.81 3.98 -28.36
N GLY A 131 3.25 5.02 -27.75
CA GLY A 131 1.82 5.32 -27.81
C GLY A 131 0.92 4.19 -27.29
N ARG A 132 1.45 3.33 -26.41
CA ARG A 132 0.76 2.19 -25.79
C ARG A 132 0.90 2.24 -24.29
N MET A 133 -0.08 1.68 -23.57
CA MET A 133 0.01 1.55 -22.11
C MET A 133 1.26 0.76 -21.73
N PRO A 134 2.06 1.28 -20.80
CA PRO A 134 3.28 0.63 -20.36
C PRO A 134 2.97 -0.69 -19.64
N LYS A 135 3.80 -1.69 -19.90
CA LYS A 135 3.80 -2.95 -19.19
C LYS A 135 5.20 -3.12 -18.60
N THR A 136 5.27 -3.10 -17.28
CA THR A 136 6.52 -3.16 -16.52
C THR A 136 6.41 -4.23 -15.44
N GLU A 137 7.49 -4.46 -14.70
CA GLU A 137 7.47 -5.38 -13.56
C GLU A 137 6.41 -4.98 -12.50
N TYR A 138 6.16 -3.66 -12.32
CA TYR A 138 5.14 -3.11 -11.42
C TYR A 138 3.74 -3.02 -12.03
N LEU A 139 3.65 -3.05 -13.35
CA LEU A 139 2.42 -3.07 -14.12
C LEU A 139 2.43 -4.28 -15.06
N PRO A 140 2.35 -5.51 -14.53
CA PRO A 140 2.49 -6.71 -15.34
C PRO A 140 1.25 -7.03 -16.18
N TYR A 141 0.15 -6.32 -15.95
CA TYR A 141 -1.16 -6.60 -16.56
C TYR A 141 -1.32 -5.97 -17.93
N GLU A 142 -2.13 -6.58 -18.77
CA GLU A 142 -2.63 -5.92 -19.98
C GLU A 142 -3.67 -4.85 -19.61
N TRP A 143 -3.85 -3.85 -20.47
CA TRP A 143 -4.78 -2.76 -20.21
C TRP A 143 -6.25 -3.21 -20.01
N TYR A 144 -6.62 -4.37 -20.55
CA TYR A 144 -7.95 -4.96 -20.45
C TYR A 144 -8.11 -5.95 -19.28
N ASP A 145 -7.04 -6.34 -18.61
CA ASP A 145 -7.01 -7.36 -17.55
C ASP A 145 -6.30 -6.85 -16.28
N THR A 146 -6.31 -5.55 -16.10
CA THR A 146 -5.67 -4.92 -14.95
C THR A 146 -6.64 -4.72 -13.78
N PRO A 147 -6.27 -5.07 -12.55
CA PRO A 147 -7.03 -4.69 -11.37
C PRO A 147 -6.87 -3.20 -11.02
N ASN A 148 -5.89 -2.51 -11.63
CA ASN A 148 -5.60 -1.12 -11.31
C ASN A 148 -6.63 -0.19 -11.95
N ILE A 149 -7.40 0.50 -11.13
CA ILE A 149 -8.46 1.44 -11.53
C ILE A 149 -7.95 2.88 -11.51
N HIS A 150 -7.06 3.19 -10.55
CA HIS A 150 -6.52 4.52 -10.34
C HIS A 150 -5.01 4.55 -10.61
N PHE A 151 -4.60 5.43 -11.52
CA PHE A 151 -3.19 5.66 -11.84
C PHE A 151 -2.70 6.88 -11.06
N CYS A 152 -2.27 6.64 -9.82
CA CYS A 152 -1.82 7.67 -8.91
C CYS A 152 -0.33 7.94 -9.05
N SER A 153 0.07 9.20 -9.09
CA SER A 153 1.46 9.62 -8.93
C SER A 153 1.74 10.09 -7.50
N ILE A 154 3.01 10.28 -7.19
CA ILE A 154 3.43 10.86 -5.90
C ILE A 154 2.86 12.28 -5.72
N GLU A 155 2.89 13.10 -6.77
CA GLU A 155 2.34 14.46 -6.74
C GLU A 155 0.83 14.48 -6.60
N ASP A 156 0.11 13.54 -7.23
CA ASP A 156 -1.34 13.42 -7.07
C ASP A 156 -1.71 13.07 -5.63
N PHE A 157 -0.95 12.16 -5.01
CA PHE A 157 -1.21 11.76 -3.62
C PHE A 157 -0.86 12.86 -2.62
N ASP A 158 0.24 13.61 -2.85
CA ASP A 158 0.56 14.80 -2.06
C ASP A 158 -0.56 15.86 -2.18
N GLY A 159 -1.01 16.15 -3.40
CA GLY A 159 -2.14 17.07 -3.64
C GLY A 159 -3.45 16.60 -3.00
N TYR A 160 -3.68 15.29 -2.96
CA TYR A 160 -4.81 14.71 -2.23
C TYR A 160 -4.68 14.95 -0.72
N CYS A 161 -3.51 14.67 -0.13
CA CYS A 161 -3.26 14.89 1.29
C CYS A 161 -3.48 16.36 1.68
N ASP A 162 -2.99 17.30 0.86
CA ASP A 162 -3.16 18.73 1.10
C ASP A 162 -4.63 19.15 1.01
N ARG A 163 -5.32 18.69 -0.02
CA ARG A 163 -6.74 19.01 -0.26
C ARG A 163 -7.65 18.53 0.86
N PHE A 164 -7.40 17.35 1.41
CA PHE A 164 -8.21 16.75 2.46
C PHE A 164 -7.65 16.97 3.86
N GLY A 165 -6.59 17.79 3.99
CA GLY A 165 -6.01 18.19 5.26
C GLY A 165 -5.38 17.02 6.03
N LEU A 166 -4.86 16.02 5.35
CA LEU A 166 -4.17 14.91 5.98
C LEU A 166 -2.76 15.33 6.40
N ARG A 167 -2.35 14.92 7.59
CA ARG A 167 -0.99 15.16 8.05
C ARG A 167 -0.08 14.05 7.56
N VAL A 168 0.87 14.39 6.70
CA VAL A 168 1.92 13.47 6.26
C VAL A 168 3.10 13.55 7.23
N GLU A 169 3.29 12.49 8.03
CA GLU A 169 4.39 12.40 8.99
C GLU A 169 5.69 11.96 8.32
N ARG A 170 5.62 11.02 7.37
CA ARG A 170 6.79 10.52 6.63
C ARG A 170 6.42 10.21 5.20
N ARG A 171 7.37 10.48 4.29
CA ARG A 171 7.37 10.06 2.89
C ARG A 171 8.62 9.23 2.64
N ILE A 172 8.45 8.05 2.09
CA ILE A 172 9.56 7.15 1.75
C ILE A 172 9.37 6.74 0.30
N TYR A 173 10.37 7.05 -0.51
CA TYR A 173 10.36 6.83 -1.95
C TYR A 173 11.26 5.65 -2.29
N LEU A 174 10.77 4.72 -3.10
CA LEU A 174 11.42 3.47 -3.42
C LEU A 174 11.78 3.40 -4.89
N SER A 175 12.99 2.90 -5.16
CA SER A 175 13.41 2.49 -6.49
C SER A 175 14.06 1.12 -6.38
N ASN A 176 13.67 0.20 -7.26
CA ASN A 176 14.25 -1.14 -7.33
C ASN A 176 15.51 -1.21 -8.21
N ASP A 177 15.85 -0.11 -8.87
CA ASP A 177 17.07 -0.06 -9.65
C ASP A 177 18.28 -0.45 -8.78
N ARG A 178 18.78 -1.68 -8.99
CA ARG A 178 19.98 -2.25 -8.36
C ARG A 178 19.90 -2.48 -6.84
N GLY A 179 18.87 -3.21 -6.39
CA GLY A 179 18.83 -3.74 -5.03
C GLY A 179 18.09 -2.89 -4.01
N GLY A 180 17.09 -2.18 -4.45
CA GLY A 180 16.12 -1.47 -3.60
C GLY A 180 16.75 -0.34 -2.80
N ARG A 181 16.57 0.86 -3.27
CA ARG A 181 17.04 2.06 -2.58
C ARG A 181 15.89 2.95 -2.16
N VAL A 182 15.99 3.41 -0.93
CA VAL A 182 15.24 4.61 -0.50
C VAL A 182 15.86 5.79 -1.24
N LEU A 183 15.11 6.40 -2.16
CA LEU A 183 15.56 7.60 -2.85
C LEU A 183 15.61 8.77 -1.88
N ARG A 184 16.78 9.34 -1.71
CA ARG A 184 16.98 10.60 -1.01
C ARG A 184 17.29 11.66 -2.07
N GLY A 185 16.33 12.53 -2.39
CA GLY A 185 16.68 13.70 -3.17
C GLY A 185 15.72 14.08 -4.30
N VAL A 186 16.27 14.52 -5.40
CA VAL A 186 15.66 15.33 -6.44
C VAL A 186 14.64 14.54 -7.26
N CYS A 187 13.44 15.13 -7.43
CA CYS A 187 12.36 14.66 -8.32
C CYS A 187 11.85 13.24 -8.03
N PRO A 188 11.34 12.94 -6.81
CA PRO A 188 10.84 11.61 -6.49
C PRO A 188 9.71 11.16 -7.42
N ASN A 189 8.86 12.08 -7.88
CA ASN A 189 7.79 11.77 -8.82
C ASN A 189 8.29 11.27 -10.19
N LEU A 190 9.56 11.55 -10.54
CA LEU A 190 10.18 11.07 -11.78
C LEU A 190 10.93 9.75 -11.59
N PHE A 191 11.64 9.59 -10.47
CA PHE A 191 12.60 8.50 -10.29
C PHE A 191 12.17 7.42 -9.31
N ALA A 192 11.15 7.66 -8.46
CA ALA A 192 10.63 6.63 -7.60
C ALA A 192 9.59 5.77 -8.32
N GLU A 193 9.72 4.45 -8.18
CA GLU A 193 8.78 3.46 -8.73
C GLU A 193 7.56 3.27 -7.82
N SER A 194 7.75 3.45 -6.52
CA SER A 194 6.67 3.39 -5.53
C SER A 194 6.97 4.31 -4.34
N ALA A 195 5.95 4.54 -3.53
CA ALA A 195 6.08 5.34 -2.33
C ALA A 195 5.32 4.71 -1.16
N VAL A 196 5.82 4.93 0.05
CA VAL A 196 5.17 4.59 1.31
C VAL A 196 5.00 5.85 2.14
N TYR A 197 3.78 6.13 2.54
CA TYR A 197 3.39 7.30 3.34
C TYR A 197 2.93 6.87 4.72
N LEU A 198 3.36 7.60 5.74
CA LEU A 198 2.80 7.52 7.08
C LEU A 198 1.94 8.76 7.30
N LEU A 199 0.65 8.54 7.55
CA LEU A 199 -0.36 9.57 7.71
C LEU A 199 -0.94 9.55 9.13
N SER A 200 -1.38 10.72 9.60
CA SER A 200 -2.19 10.87 10.81
C SER A 200 -3.27 11.94 10.60
N LYS A 201 -4.25 11.99 11.50
CA LYS A 201 -5.16 13.15 11.56
C LYS A 201 -4.40 14.41 11.99
N LYS A 202 -4.85 15.53 11.46
CA LYS A 202 -4.46 16.85 12.00
C LYS A 202 -5.03 17.07 13.39
#